data_18e8f12d53feac9cd930d42fecb8f12a
#
_entry.id   18e8f12d53feac9cd930d42fecb8f12a
#
_cell.length_a   1.000
_cell.length_b   1.000
_cell.length_c   1.000
_cell.angle_alpha   90.00
_cell.angle_beta   90.00
_cell.angle_gamma   90.00
#
_symmetry.space_group_name_H-M   'P 1'
#
loop_
_entity.id
_entity.type
_entity.pdbx_description
1 polymer ?
#
loop_
_entity_poly.entity_id
_entity_poly.type
_entity_poly.pdbx_seq_one_letter_code
_entity_poly.pdbx_strand_id
1 'polypeptide(L)'
;MAGRPARQPEAAGAGRPPRPGRALRQRLAELRGPATTPHPLDARALAALAANPGCRRRALLDGAGVDKLALAQALGSPAAFGQSQFAHQRGNTFEARVKADGGQALTRLLHERLRDGSPAPEPGTTTVPDLTAAGPQGRTARTALALREATAAGGWALLDHPMVSLDIAGSPAFLEPDAVVVHPDGSWTVIEIKSFPMVDGSADPAKVGAAARQAAVYALALDRVASLAGARVRHEVLLVCPKDFSNLPTAELVDVRKQLAVTRRQLTRLTRIEEIAATLPDGLTFDLRLADDGRTVTRPVEELMAAVDAVDAAYAPECLSACELAVHCRARCRAAGGVESLGRGVRGELGGLTTVEAVLAAALGEATDADRPAPPTGDPAVDALRRAAALRAEALRAAPAAVATPGPAPAPAPAPVPGPAAGPSAVPGPAQGAACR
;
A
#
# COMPACT_ATOMS: atom_id res chain seq x y z
N MET A 1 43.74 52.14 47.17
CA MET A 1 43.89 50.84 46.52
C MET A 1 42.64 50.04 46.82
N ALA A 2 41.70 50.07 45.89
CA ALA A 2 40.38 49.35 46.00
C ALA A 2 40.44 48.07 45.22
N GLY A 3 40.30 46.93 45.90
CA GLY A 3 40.30 45.59 45.30
C GLY A 3 39.07 45.32 44.47
N ARG A 4 39.30 44.78 43.29
CA ARG A 4 38.33 44.37 42.33
C ARG A 4 37.75 42.98 42.72
N PRO A 5 36.42 42.74 42.75
CA PRO A 5 35.90 41.46 43.09
C PRO A 5 36.09 40.47 41.92
N ALA A 6 36.45 39.23 42.26
CA ALA A 6 36.61 38.11 41.30
C ALA A 6 35.29 37.75 40.67
N ARG A 7 35.30 37.57 39.32
CA ARG A 7 34.16 36.99 38.53
C ARG A 7 34.01 35.51 38.87
N GLN A 8 32.81 35.16 39.30
CA GLN A 8 32.37 33.75 39.37
C GLN A 8 32.24 33.17 37.98
N PRO A 9 32.58 31.87 37.74
CA PRO A 9 32.36 31.22 36.47
C PRO A 9 30.86 31.02 36.23
N GLU A 10 30.38 31.50 35.07
CA GLU A 10 29.02 31.25 34.59
C GLU A 10 28.76 29.74 34.47
N ALA A 11 27.69 29.28 35.11
CA ALA A 11 27.18 27.94 35.02
C ALA A 11 26.87 27.62 33.58
N ALA A 12 27.43 26.51 33.06
CA ALA A 12 27.16 25.95 31.75
C ALA A 12 25.64 25.81 31.50
N GLY A 13 25.15 26.45 30.46
CA GLY A 13 23.73 26.54 30.14
C GLY A 13 23.11 25.18 30.01
N ALA A 14 22.12 24.90 30.84
CA ALA A 14 21.19 23.80 30.63
C ALA A 14 20.52 23.96 29.25
N GLY A 15 20.82 23.06 28.33
CA GLY A 15 20.30 23.09 26.98
C GLY A 15 18.77 23.13 27.01
N ARG A 16 18.20 24.11 26.33
CA ARG A 16 16.76 24.25 26.14
C ARG A 16 16.22 22.93 25.60
N PRO A 17 15.18 22.34 26.21
CA PRO A 17 14.63 21.08 25.73
C PRO A 17 14.27 21.18 24.24
N PRO A 18 14.57 20.15 23.43
CA PRO A 18 14.29 20.18 22.01
C PRO A 18 12.79 20.41 21.77
N ARG A 19 12.47 21.23 20.76
CA ARG A 19 11.08 21.46 20.36
C ARG A 19 10.43 20.10 20.03
N PRO A 20 9.18 19.81 20.46
CA PRO A 20 8.54 18.49 20.33
C PRO A 20 8.72 17.83 18.97
N GLY A 21 8.51 18.54 17.87
CA GLY A 21 8.68 18.01 16.52
C GLY A 21 10.12 17.68 16.11
N ARG A 22 11.14 18.16 16.83
CA ARG A 22 12.55 17.79 16.59
C ARG A 22 12.89 16.47 17.28
N ALA A 23 12.36 16.26 18.48
CA ALA A 23 12.54 15.01 19.23
C ALA A 23 11.89 13.83 18.49
N LEU A 24 10.66 14.00 17.99
CA LEU A 24 10.00 12.98 17.19
C LEU A 24 10.78 12.63 15.92
N ARG A 25 11.21 13.62 15.13
CA ARG A 25 12.00 13.37 13.92
C ARG A 25 13.29 12.62 14.21
N GLN A 26 13.96 12.94 15.30
CA GLN A 26 15.16 12.22 15.72
C GLN A 26 14.82 10.78 16.09
N ARG A 27 13.77 10.55 16.89
CA ARG A 27 13.32 9.20 17.27
C ARG A 27 12.92 8.36 16.03
N LEU A 28 12.22 8.93 15.07
CA LEU A 28 11.88 8.25 13.82
C LEU A 28 13.10 7.91 12.98
N ALA A 29 14.12 8.75 12.97
CA ALA A 29 15.40 8.47 12.33
C ALA A 29 16.15 7.32 13.03
N GLU A 30 16.16 7.27 14.37
CA GLU A 30 16.74 6.18 15.14
C GLU A 30 16.03 4.84 14.86
N LEU A 31 14.70 4.85 14.79
CA LEU A 31 13.90 3.68 14.45
C LEU A 31 14.22 3.14 13.04
N ARG A 32 14.41 4.00 12.07
CA ARG A 32 14.74 3.63 10.68
C ARG A 32 16.21 3.21 10.51
N GLY A 33 17.09 3.67 11.35
CA GLY A 33 18.54 3.75 11.16
C GLY A 33 18.94 5.17 10.74
N PRO A 34 19.78 5.85 11.54
CA PRO A 34 20.09 7.28 11.35
C PRO A 34 20.77 7.58 10.01
N ALA A 35 21.49 6.63 9.44
CA ALA A 35 22.15 6.74 8.14
C ALA A 35 21.25 6.35 6.95
N THR A 36 20.08 5.75 7.22
CA THR A 36 19.18 5.28 6.17
C THR A 36 18.28 6.41 5.66
N THR A 37 18.25 6.62 4.34
CA THR A 37 17.34 7.57 3.71
C THR A 37 15.89 7.14 3.95
N PRO A 38 15.00 8.06 4.39
CA PRO A 38 13.61 7.70 4.61
C PRO A 38 12.92 7.31 3.31
N HIS A 39 12.23 6.17 3.32
CA HIS A 39 11.35 5.78 2.24
C HIS A 39 10.17 6.75 2.16
N PRO A 40 9.87 7.32 0.99
CA PRO A 40 8.80 8.30 0.86
C PRO A 40 7.42 7.69 1.15
N LEU A 41 6.56 8.48 1.77
CA LEU A 41 5.17 8.12 2.00
C LEU A 41 4.37 8.43 0.72
N ASP A 42 4.02 7.40 -0.03
CA ASP A 42 3.27 7.49 -1.27
C ASP A 42 1.75 7.28 -1.08
N ALA A 43 0.97 7.46 -2.14
CA ALA A 43 -0.48 7.30 -2.11
C ALA A 43 -0.90 5.86 -1.77
N ARG A 44 -0.12 4.85 -2.16
CA ARG A 44 -0.37 3.44 -1.83
C ARG A 44 -0.19 3.19 -0.35
N ALA A 45 0.86 3.73 0.25
CA ALA A 45 1.10 3.65 1.68
C ALA A 45 -0.02 4.33 2.48
N LEU A 46 -0.44 5.53 2.07
CA LEU A 46 -1.56 6.26 2.69
C LEU A 46 -2.89 5.52 2.54
N ALA A 47 -3.16 4.94 1.37
CA ALA A 47 -4.35 4.11 1.14
C ALA A 47 -4.36 2.86 2.03
N ALA A 48 -3.21 2.23 2.23
CA ALA A 48 -3.05 1.07 3.11
C ALA A 48 -3.25 1.43 4.59
N LEU A 49 -2.73 2.59 5.03
CA LEU A 49 -2.97 3.14 6.37
C LEU A 49 -4.46 3.41 6.59
N ALA A 50 -5.12 4.07 5.64
CA ALA A 50 -6.55 4.35 5.71
C ALA A 50 -7.40 3.07 5.69
N ALA A 51 -6.93 2.02 5.00
CA ALA A 51 -7.61 0.73 4.96
C ALA A 51 -7.52 -0.04 6.29
N ASN A 52 -6.45 0.14 7.07
CA ASN A 52 -6.25 -0.54 8.35
C ASN A 52 -5.71 0.41 9.44
N PRO A 53 -6.52 1.38 9.90
CA PRO A 53 -6.08 2.46 10.80
C PRO A 53 -5.70 1.99 12.20
N GLY A 54 -6.12 0.78 12.60
CA GLY A 54 -5.78 0.19 13.91
C GLY A 54 -4.37 -0.42 13.95
N CYS A 55 -3.68 -0.52 12.83
CA CYS A 55 -2.36 -1.13 12.77
C CYS A 55 -1.26 -0.12 13.17
N ARG A 56 -0.88 -0.12 14.45
CA ARG A 56 0.19 0.74 15.00
C ARG A 56 1.53 0.47 14.32
N ARG A 57 1.86 -0.80 14.05
CA ARG A 57 3.08 -1.23 13.33
C ARG A 57 3.19 -0.54 11.98
N ARG A 58 2.15 -0.60 11.15
CA ARG A 58 2.15 0.06 9.84
C ARG A 58 2.32 1.57 9.97
N ALA A 59 1.57 2.21 10.87
CA ALA A 59 1.64 3.65 11.07
C ALA A 59 3.05 4.10 11.47
N LEU A 60 3.70 3.38 12.38
CA LEU A 60 5.05 3.68 12.82
C LEU A 60 6.09 3.51 11.72
N LEU A 61 6.06 2.37 11.00
CA LEU A 61 7.03 2.09 9.94
C LEU A 61 6.92 3.08 8.77
N ASP A 62 5.69 3.42 8.38
CA ASP A 62 5.44 4.44 7.36
C ASP A 62 5.89 5.83 7.84
N GLY A 63 5.57 6.20 9.07
CA GLY A 63 5.99 7.48 9.65
C GLY A 63 7.50 7.60 9.86
N ALA A 64 8.18 6.51 10.17
CA ALA A 64 9.64 6.46 10.27
C ALA A 64 10.32 6.40 8.89
N GLY A 65 9.60 6.14 7.82
CA GLY A 65 10.15 5.96 6.47
C GLY A 65 10.98 4.69 6.34
N VAL A 66 10.57 3.59 7.00
CA VAL A 66 11.23 2.28 6.88
C VAL A 66 10.88 1.65 5.54
N ASP A 67 11.88 1.09 4.84
CA ASP A 67 11.63 0.24 3.67
C ASP A 67 11.02 -1.09 4.13
N LYS A 68 9.70 -1.16 4.08
CA LYS A 68 8.92 -2.33 4.52
C LYS A 68 9.10 -3.54 3.59
N LEU A 69 9.44 -3.31 2.32
CA LEU A 69 9.68 -4.40 1.37
C LEU A 69 11.00 -5.09 1.71
N ALA A 70 12.07 -4.32 1.89
CA ALA A 70 13.36 -4.85 2.31
C ALA A 70 13.28 -5.51 3.70
N LEU A 71 12.53 -4.91 4.63
CA LEU A 71 12.28 -5.49 5.95
C LEU A 71 11.54 -6.84 5.85
N ALA A 72 10.48 -6.94 5.04
CA ALA A 72 9.75 -8.20 4.85
C ALA A 72 10.62 -9.31 4.23
N GLN A 73 11.51 -8.93 3.29
CA GLN A 73 12.49 -9.86 2.72
C GLN A 73 13.48 -10.34 3.78
N ALA A 74 14.02 -9.43 4.60
CA ALA A 74 14.94 -9.76 5.69
C ALA A 74 14.32 -10.69 6.74
N LEU A 75 13.01 -10.55 6.98
CA LEU A 75 12.23 -11.44 7.85
C LEU A 75 11.88 -12.80 7.21
N GLY A 76 12.32 -13.10 5.98
CA GLY A 76 11.96 -14.31 5.26
C GLY A 76 10.48 -14.41 4.90
N SER A 77 9.76 -13.29 4.90
CA SER A 77 8.32 -13.22 4.65
C SER A 77 8.00 -12.20 3.54
N PRO A 78 8.54 -12.40 2.32
CA PRO A 78 8.39 -11.43 1.23
C PRO A 78 6.92 -11.19 0.91
N ALA A 79 6.60 -9.95 0.52
CA ALA A 79 5.24 -9.57 0.16
C ALA A 79 4.72 -10.39 -1.03
N ALA A 80 3.46 -10.85 -0.92
CA ALA A 80 2.82 -11.65 -1.97
C ALA A 80 2.64 -10.87 -3.31
N PHE A 81 2.69 -9.54 -3.26
CA PHE A 81 2.55 -8.65 -4.40
C PHE A 81 3.87 -8.01 -4.85
N GLY A 82 4.99 -8.65 -4.54
CA GLY A 82 6.31 -8.23 -5.04
C GLY A 82 6.24 -8.07 -6.56
N GLN A 83 6.36 -6.83 -7.03
CA GLN A 83 6.27 -6.58 -8.47
C GLN A 83 7.53 -7.14 -9.12
N SER A 84 7.37 -8.17 -9.95
CA SER A 84 8.45 -8.63 -10.80
C SER A 84 8.84 -7.50 -11.76
N GLN A 85 10.09 -7.42 -12.17
CA GLN A 85 10.54 -6.46 -13.19
C GLN A 85 9.66 -6.50 -14.44
N PHE A 86 9.17 -7.69 -14.82
CA PHE A 86 8.23 -7.87 -15.93
C PHE A 86 6.89 -7.20 -15.70
N ALA A 87 6.37 -7.21 -14.46
CA ALA A 87 5.11 -6.55 -14.14
C ALA A 87 5.26 -5.02 -14.20
N HIS A 88 6.38 -4.48 -13.72
CA HIS A 88 6.71 -3.05 -13.86
C HIS A 88 6.85 -2.64 -15.33
N GLN A 89 7.65 -3.39 -16.09
CA GLN A 89 7.88 -3.09 -17.52
C GLN A 89 6.57 -3.13 -18.30
N ARG A 90 5.72 -4.13 -18.04
CA ARG A 90 4.39 -4.21 -18.67
C ARG A 90 3.50 -3.03 -18.29
N GLY A 91 3.54 -2.62 -17.02
CA GLY A 91 2.82 -1.43 -16.54
C GLY A 91 3.24 -0.17 -17.27
N ASN A 92 4.53 0.11 -17.28
CA ASN A 92 5.09 1.29 -17.97
C ASN A 92 4.81 1.27 -19.48
N THR A 93 4.90 0.10 -20.12
CA THR A 93 4.60 -0.04 -21.55
C THR A 93 3.12 0.23 -21.84
N PHE A 94 2.22 -0.28 -21.02
CA PHE A 94 0.78 -0.04 -21.15
C PHE A 94 0.45 1.44 -20.94
N GLU A 95 0.97 2.05 -19.89
CA GLU A 95 0.76 3.47 -19.59
C GLU A 95 1.29 4.38 -20.71
N ALA A 96 2.53 4.16 -21.17
CA ALA A 96 3.10 4.88 -22.28
C ALA A 96 2.24 4.78 -23.54
N ARG A 97 1.63 3.61 -23.81
CA ARG A 97 0.72 3.42 -24.94
C ARG A 97 -0.59 4.20 -24.78
N VAL A 98 -1.17 4.20 -23.57
CA VAL A 98 -2.42 4.92 -23.27
C VAL A 98 -2.24 6.44 -23.46
N LYS A 99 -1.03 6.95 -23.24
CA LYS A 99 -0.68 8.38 -23.34
C LYS A 99 0.03 8.78 -24.65
N ALA A 100 0.26 7.84 -25.57
CA ALA A 100 1.14 8.02 -26.74
C ALA A 100 0.72 9.16 -27.70
N ASP A 101 -0.57 9.52 -27.72
CA ASP A 101 -1.14 10.57 -28.57
C ASP A 101 -1.30 11.93 -27.85
N GLY A 102 -0.51 12.19 -26.82
CA GLY A 102 -0.68 13.36 -25.95
C GLY A 102 -1.93 13.25 -25.07
N GLY A 103 -2.43 12.04 -24.80
CA GLY A 103 -3.56 11.80 -23.92
C GLY A 103 -4.93 12.05 -24.56
N GLN A 104 -4.99 12.23 -25.89
CA GLN A 104 -6.27 12.47 -26.57
C GLN A 104 -7.20 11.25 -26.52
N ALA A 105 -6.67 10.05 -26.70
CA ALA A 105 -7.44 8.82 -26.52
C ALA A 105 -7.99 8.70 -25.10
N LEU A 106 -7.19 9.12 -24.11
CA LEU A 106 -7.57 9.08 -22.70
C LEU A 106 -8.69 10.06 -22.36
N THR A 107 -8.61 11.31 -22.83
CA THR A 107 -9.68 12.31 -22.64
C THR A 107 -10.96 11.92 -23.35
N ARG A 108 -10.88 11.33 -24.54
CA ARG A 108 -12.04 10.79 -25.27
C ARG A 108 -12.66 9.63 -24.51
N LEU A 109 -11.87 8.68 -24.03
CA LEU A 109 -12.34 7.54 -23.25
C LEU A 109 -13.04 7.99 -21.97
N LEU A 110 -12.51 9.03 -21.28
CA LEU A 110 -13.16 9.65 -20.14
C LEU A 110 -14.51 10.27 -20.52
N HIS A 111 -14.58 11.06 -21.58
CA HIS A 111 -15.81 11.67 -22.05
C HIS A 111 -16.89 10.63 -22.40
N GLU A 112 -16.49 9.55 -23.08
CA GLU A 112 -17.42 8.44 -23.43
C GLU A 112 -18.01 7.76 -22.20
N ARG A 113 -17.26 7.71 -21.08
CA ARG A 113 -17.71 7.08 -19.84
C ARG A 113 -18.56 8.00 -18.98
N LEU A 114 -18.25 9.29 -18.95
CA LEU A 114 -18.99 10.27 -18.13
C LEU A 114 -20.43 10.45 -18.56
N ARG A 115 -20.71 10.50 -19.88
CA ARG A 115 -22.06 10.69 -20.44
C ARG A 115 -22.84 11.84 -19.81
N ASP A 116 -22.14 12.91 -19.41
CA ASP A 116 -22.70 14.06 -18.68
C ASP A 116 -23.18 15.19 -19.62
N GLY A 117 -23.17 14.96 -20.93
CA GLY A 117 -23.55 15.95 -21.94
C GLY A 117 -22.51 17.02 -22.20
N SER A 118 -21.32 16.92 -21.62
CA SER A 118 -20.22 17.84 -21.93
C SER A 118 -19.79 17.73 -23.41
N PRO A 119 -19.24 18.78 -24.03
CA PRO A 119 -18.73 18.70 -25.38
C PRO A 119 -17.57 17.71 -25.47
N ALA A 120 -17.58 16.89 -26.54
CA ALA A 120 -16.50 15.95 -26.78
C ALA A 120 -15.16 16.69 -27.03
N PRO A 121 -14.02 16.12 -26.58
CA PRO A 121 -12.71 16.68 -26.93
C PRO A 121 -12.49 16.56 -28.44
N GLU A 122 -12.26 17.70 -29.09
CA GLU A 122 -11.90 17.73 -30.50
C GLU A 122 -10.47 17.22 -30.70
N PRO A 123 -10.16 16.54 -31.80
CA PRO A 123 -8.80 16.08 -32.06
C PRO A 123 -7.80 17.23 -32.05
N GLY A 124 -6.72 17.08 -31.28
CA GLY A 124 -5.63 18.07 -31.18
C GLY A 124 -5.91 19.26 -30.26
N THR A 125 -7.06 19.31 -29.57
CA THR A 125 -7.41 20.45 -28.69
C THR A 125 -7.10 20.21 -27.21
N THR A 126 -6.85 18.97 -26.79
CA THR A 126 -6.43 18.68 -25.42
C THR A 126 -5.04 19.25 -25.14
N THR A 127 -4.92 20.15 -24.19
CA THR A 127 -3.63 20.72 -23.80
C THR A 127 -2.91 19.82 -22.81
N VAL A 128 -1.57 19.69 -22.96
CA VAL A 128 -0.73 18.94 -22.02
C VAL A 128 0.36 19.90 -21.52
N PRO A 129 0.16 20.51 -20.33
CA PRO A 129 1.13 21.47 -19.80
C PRO A 129 2.42 20.77 -19.36
N ASP A 130 3.56 21.44 -19.55
CA ASP A 130 4.83 20.99 -18.98
C ASP A 130 4.84 21.20 -17.46
N LEU A 131 5.05 20.09 -16.72
CA LEU A 131 5.10 20.05 -15.25
C LEU A 131 6.52 19.95 -14.70
N THR A 132 7.53 20.09 -15.55
CA THR A 132 8.93 20.01 -15.17
C THR A 132 9.30 21.13 -14.18
N ALA A 133 9.88 20.75 -13.04
CA ALA A 133 10.42 21.66 -12.03
C ALA A 133 11.40 20.94 -11.12
N ALA A 134 12.25 21.70 -10.41
CA ALA A 134 13.24 21.15 -9.50
C ALA A 134 12.61 20.64 -8.20
N GLY A 135 12.81 19.36 -7.90
CA GLY A 135 12.40 18.73 -6.67
C GLY A 135 10.88 18.59 -6.47
N PRO A 136 10.45 17.86 -5.45
CA PRO A 136 9.03 17.60 -5.23
C PRO A 136 8.20 18.85 -4.96
N GLN A 137 8.74 19.80 -4.19
CA GLN A 137 8.08 21.08 -3.88
C GLN A 137 7.89 21.92 -5.13
N GLY A 138 8.93 22.02 -5.99
CA GLY A 138 8.86 22.76 -7.25
C GLY A 138 7.82 22.14 -8.20
N ARG A 139 7.83 20.81 -8.35
CA ARG A 139 6.84 20.07 -9.14
C ARG A 139 5.41 20.29 -8.62
N THR A 140 5.21 20.26 -7.30
CA THR A 140 3.89 20.54 -6.68
C THR A 140 3.41 21.96 -6.98
N ALA A 141 4.29 22.95 -6.87
CA ALA A 141 3.95 24.34 -7.20
C ALA A 141 3.63 24.52 -8.69
N ARG A 142 4.40 23.88 -9.58
CA ARG A 142 4.15 23.92 -11.04
C ARG A 142 2.84 23.24 -11.39
N THR A 143 2.53 22.08 -10.79
CA THR A 143 1.24 21.40 -10.95
C THR A 143 0.07 22.29 -10.53
N ALA A 144 0.15 22.93 -9.35
CA ALA A 144 -0.91 23.81 -8.87
C ALA A 144 -1.13 25.03 -9.79
N LEU A 145 -0.07 25.55 -10.39
CA LEU A 145 -0.16 26.62 -11.39
C LEU A 145 -0.83 26.11 -12.66
N ALA A 146 -0.39 24.98 -13.21
CA ALA A 146 -0.93 24.40 -14.44
C ALA A 146 -2.43 24.04 -14.29
N LEU A 147 -2.85 23.51 -13.13
CA LEU A 147 -4.26 23.25 -12.85
C LEU A 147 -5.10 24.53 -12.88
N ARG A 148 -4.61 25.62 -12.29
CA ARG A 148 -5.31 26.91 -12.30
C ARG A 148 -5.39 27.50 -13.73
N GLU A 149 -4.29 27.46 -14.49
CA GLU A 149 -4.23 27.94 -15.87
C GLU A 149 -5.19 27.13 -16.76
N ALA A 150 -5.17 25.80 -16.66
CA ALA A 150 -6.07 24.93 -17.43
C ALA A 150 -7.55 25.15 -17.05
N THR A 151 -7.85 25.32 -15.77
CA THR A 151 -9.23 25.63 -15.32
C THR A 151 -9.71 26.96 -15.87
N ALA A 152 -8.87 27.98 -15.86
CA ALA A 152 -9.22 29.30 -16.39
C ALA A 152 -9.37 29.31 -17.93
N ALA A 153 -8.66 28.42 -18.62
CA ALA A 153 -8.75 28.33 -20.10
C ALA A 153 -10.09 27.71 -20.57
N GLY A 154 -10.81 26.95 -19.72
CA GLY A 154 -12.13 26.41 -20.05
C GLY A 154 -12.14 25.34 -21.14
N GLY A 155 -11.02 24.67 -21.36
CA GLY A 155 -10.83 23.59 -22.34
C GLY A 155 -10.45 22.27 -21.70
N TRP A 156 -10.36 21.21 -22.50
CA TRP A 156 -9.79 19.95 -22.05
C TRP A 156 -8.28 20.07 -21.86
N ALA A 157 -7.80 19.68 -20.69
CA ALA A 157 -6.35 19.57 -20.42
C ALA A 157 -6.03 18.27 -19.69
N LEU A 158 -4.90 17.66 -20.04
CA LEU A 158 -4.38 16.47 -19.37
C LEU A 158 -3.06 16.84 -18.71
N LEU A 159 -3.00 16.73 -17.40
CA LEU A 159 -1.77 16.82 -16.63
C LEU A 159 -1.19 15.42 -16.50
N ASP A 160 -0.02 15.20 -17.08
CA ASP A 160 0.70 13.93 -17.05
C ASP A 160 1.62 13.88 -15.83
N HIS A 161 1.49 12.86 -14.98
CA HIS A 161 2.23 12.71 -13.72
C HIS A 161 2.28 13.99 -12.87
N PRO A 162 1.13 14.66 -12.61
CA PRO A 162 1.12 15.85 -11.78
C PRO A 162 1.54 15.50 -10.35
N MET A 163 2.36 16.35 -9.72
CA MET A 163 2.73 16.15 -8.33
C MET A 163 1.84 17.00 -7.42
N VAL A 164 1.18 16.35 -6.48
CA VAL A 164 0.37 17.01 -5.44
C VAL A 164 0.93 16.68 -4.07
N SER A 165 0.59 17.45 -3.06
CA SER A 165 1.03 17.20 -1.69
C SER A 165 -0.13 17.11 -0.71
N LEU A 166 0.03 16.24 0.28
CA LEU A 166 -0.88 16.10 1.40
C LEU A 166 -0.06 16.20 2.69
N ASP A 167 -0.48 17.10 3.61
CA ASP A 167 0.17 17.20 4.91
C ASP A 167 -0.34 16.08 5.82
N ILE A 168 0.57 15.22 6.26
CA ILE A 168 0.27 14.07 7.11
C ILE A 168 1.13 14.17 8.37
N ALA A 169 0.49 14.35 9.52
CA ALA A 169 1.15 14.46 10.81
C ALA A 169 2.29 15.52 10.83
N GLY A 170 2.09 16.64 10.13
CA GLY A 170 3.05 17.74 10.06
C GLY A 170 4.22 17.53 9.09
N SER A 171 4.15 16.51 8.24
CA SER A 171 5.12 16.26 7.17
C SER A 171 4.41 16.16 5.82
N PRO A 172 4.94 16.79 4.75
CA PRO A 172 4.35 16.70 3.43
C PRO A 172 4.63 15.32 2.82
N ALA A 173 3.57 14.63 2.41
CA ALA A 173 3.63 13.50 1.50
C ALA A 173 3.46 14.00 0.07
N PHE A 174 4.39 13.64 -0.83
CA PHE A 174 4.33 13.99 -2.24
C PHE A 174 3.75 12.82 -3.03
N LEU A 175 2.71 13.11 -3.79
CA LEU A 175 1.86 12.12 -4.44
C LEU A 175 1.81 12.41 -5.93
N GLU A 176 1.92 11.37 -6.74
CA GLU A 176 1.98 11.47 -8.20
C GLU A 176 0.92 10.54 -8.81
N PRO A 177 -0.32 11.06 -9.07
CA PRO A 177 -1.31 10.30 -9.84
C PRO A 177 -0.83 10.11 -11.28
N ASP A 178 -1.28 9.03 -11.92
CA ASP A 178 -0.90 8.71 -13.30
C ASP A 178 -1.29 9.84 -14.25
N ALA A 179 -2.49 10.42 -14.09
CA ALA A 179 -2.87 11.68 -14.74
C ALA A 179 -4.04 12.37 -14.01
N VAL A 180 -4.23 13.66 -14.32
CA VAL A 180 -5.43 14.44 -13.96
C VAL A 180 -5.95 15.12 -15.20
N VAL A 181 -7.25 14.98 -15.47
CA VAL A 181 -7.93 15.69 -16.56
C VAL A 181 -8.71 16.85 -15.99
N VAL A 182 -8.49 18.04 -16.56
CA VAL A 182 -9.31 19.24 -16.36
C VAL A 182 -10.37 19.29 -17.46
N HIS A 183 -11.62 19.45 -17.06
CA HIS A 183 -12.77 19.53 -17.95
C HIS A 183 -13.09 20.97 -18.35
N PRO A 184 -13.84 21.18 -19.45
CA PRO A 184 -14.28 22.53 -19.83
C PRO A 184 -15.13 23.24 -18.78
N ASP A 185 -15.84 22.49 -17.90
CA ASP A 185 -16.61 23.03 -16.77
C ASP A 185 -15.76 23.40 -15.55
N GLY A 186 -14.43 23.29 -15.66
CA GLY A 186 -13.48 23.55 -14.59
C GLY A 186 -13.38 22.44 -13.54
N SER A 187 -14.11 21.33 -13.68
CA SER A 187 -13.94 20.17 -12.78
C SER A 187 -12.72 19.34 -13.14
N TRP A 188 -12.21 18.55 -12.18
CA TRP A 188 -11.02 17.72 -12.34
C TRP A 188 -11.35 16.27 -12.08
N THR A 189 -10.85 15.36 -12.94
CA THR A 189 -10.99 13.91 -12.78
C THR A 189 -9.60 13.28 -12.64
N VAL A 190 -9.41 12.46 -11.60
CA VAL A 190 -8.22 11.62 -11.43
C VAL A 190 -8.32 10.44 -12.39
N ILE A 191 -7.22 10.16 -13.07
CA ILE A 191 -7.04 8.98 -13.90
C ILE A 191 -6.08 8.04 -13.20
N GLU A 192 -6.46 6.78 -13.11
CA GLU A 192 -5.66 5.71 -12.51
C GLU A 192 -5.45 4.61 -13.55
N ILE A 193 -4.21 4.37 -13.95
CA ILE A 193 -3.84 3.39 -14.99
C ILE A 193 -3.27 2.15 -14.32
N LYS A 194 -3.83 0.98 -14.61
CA LYS A 194 -3.40 -0.29 -14.01
C LYS A 194 -3.14 -1.34 -15.07
N SER A 195 -2.13 -2.17 -14.84
CA SER A 195 -1.71 -3.23 -15.77
C SER A 195 -2.45 -4.56 -15.59
N PHE A 196 -3.39 -4.67 -14.65
CA PHE A 196 -4.25 -5.85 -14.57
C PHE A 196 -5.39 -5.76 -15.60
N PRO A 197 -5.80 -6.89 -16.21
CA PRO A 197 -6.82 -6.87 -17.24
C PRO A 197 -8.22 -6.63 -16.67
N MET A 198 -9.06 -6.02 -17.48
CA MET A 198 -10.51 -5.98 -17.33
C MET A 198 -11.11 -6.93 -18.36
N VAL A 199 -11.59 -8.09 -17.89
CA VAL A 199 -12.09 -9.18 -18.74
C VAL A 199 -13.62 -9.13 -18.77
N ASP A 200 -14.21 -9.08 -19.95
CA ASP A 200 -15.67 -8.96 -20.14
C ASP A 200 -16.30 -7.82 -19.31
N GLY A 201 -15.60 -6.69 -19.22
CA GLY A 201 -16.04 -5.52 -18.45
C GLY A 201 -15.90 -5.68 -16.94
N SER A 202 -15.26 -6.73 -16.45
CA SER A 202 -15.05 -6.98 -15.02
C SER A 202 -13.57 -7.11 -14.68
N ALA A 203 -13.17 -6.61 -13.52
CA ALA A 203 -11.83 -6.78 -12.99
C ALA A 203 -11.88 -7.34 -11.57
N ASP A 204 -10.74 -7.87 -11.10
CA ASP A 204 -10.61 -8.40 -9.74
C ASP A 204 -11.05 -7.34 -8.71
N PRO A 205 -12.10 -7.59 -7.89
CA PRO A 205 -12.64 -6.62 -6.96
C PRO A 205 -11.63 -6.13 -5.92
N ALA A 206 -10.68 -6.97 -5.51
CA ALA A 206 -9.63 -6.59 -4.55
C ALA A 206 -8.66 -5.58 -5.16
N LYS A 207 -8.30 -5.76 -6.44
CA LYS A 207 -7.43 -4.85 -7.20
C LYS A 207 -8.14 -3.52 -7.49
N VAL A 208 -9.40 -3.57 -7.92
CA VAL A 208 -10.24 -2.36 -8.11
C VAL A 208 -10.38 -1.61 -6.79
N GLY A 209 -10.68 -2.31 -5.70
CA GLY A 209 -10.76 -1.71 -4.37
C GLY A 209 -9.45 -1.07 -3.90
N ALA A 210 -8.29 -1.65 -4.23
CA ALA A 210 -6.99 -1.07 -3.94
C ALA A 210 -6.73 0.21 -4.77
N ALA A 211 -7.03 0.18 -6.07
CA ALA A 211 -6.93 1.34 -6.96
C ALA A 211 -7.87 2.48 -6.52
N ALA A 212 -9.11 2.17 -6.15
CA ALA A 212 -10.07 3.14 -5.64
C ALA A 212 -9.61 3.82 -4.34
N ARG A 213 -8.96 3.08 -3.44
CA ARG A 213 -8.38 3.68 -2.22
C ARG A 213 -7.18 4.58 -2.53
N GLN A 214 -6.34 4.19 -3.48
CA GLN A 214 -5.21 5.01 -3.94
C GLN A 214 -5.72 6.30 -4.61
N ALA A 215 -6.68 6.20 -5.51
CA ALA A 215 -7.30 7.33 -6.17
C ALA A 215 -8.00 8.30 -5.20
N ALA A 216 -8.61 7.77 -4.13
CA ALA A 216 -9.19 8.60 -3.06
C ALA A 216 -8.14 9.45 -2.33
N VAL A 217 -6.91 8.96 -2.17
CA VAL A 217 -5.79 9.75 -1.61
C VAL A 217 -5.44 10.90 -2.55
N TYR A 218 -5.38 10.65 -3.85
CA TYR A 218 -5.14 11.69 -4.85
C TYR A 218 -6.25 12.73 -4.89
N ALA A 219 -7.52 12.30 -4.89
CA ALA A 219 -8.67 13.19 -4.82
C ALA A 219 -8.62 14.08 -3.56
N LEU A 220 -8.26 13.51 -2.41
CA LEU A 220 -8.10 14.27 -1.17
C LEU A 220 -7.01 15.33 -1.24
N ALA A 221 -5.87 15.02 -1.88
CA ALA A 221 -4.79 15.99 -2.07
C ALA A 221 -5.18 17.10 -3.06
N LEU A 222 -5.88 16.74 -4.13
CA LEU A 222 -6.38 17.68 -5.14
C LEU A 222 -7.48 18.60 -4.61
N ASP A 223 -8.37 18.13 -3.72
CA ASP A 223 -9.45 18.94 -3.11
C ASP A 223 -8.93 20.27 -2.55
N ARG A 224 -7.77 20.24 -1.90
CA ARG A 224 -7.14 21.43 -1.34
C ARG A 224 -6.70 22.42 -2.43
N VAL A 225 -6.11 21.92 -3.51
CA VAL A 225 -5.67 22.72 -4.64
C VAL A 225 -6.88 23.27 -5.40
N ALA A 226 -7.90 22.43 -5.61
CA ALA A 226 -9.13 22.81 -6.30
C ALA A 226 -9.88 23.92 -5.58
N SER A 227 -9.99 23.85 -4.24
CA SER A 227 -10.61 24.90 -3.44
C SER A 227 -9.93 26.26 -3.61
N LEU A 228 -8.61 26.30 -3.78
CA LEU A 228 -7.84 27.52 -4.02
C LEU A 228 -7.98 28.03 -5.46
N ALA A 229 -8.30 27.15 -6.40
CA ALA A 229 -8.50 27.47 -7.82
C ALA A 229 -9.97 27.79 -8.18
N GLY A 230 -10.90 27.70 -7.22
CA GLY A 230 -12.33 27.81 -7.48
C GLY A 230 -12.88 26.65 -8.32
N ALA A 231 -12.19 25.52 -8.31
CA ALA A 231 -12.51 24.30 -9.03
C ALA A 231 -13.09 23.22 -8.09
N ARG A 232 -13.49 22.09 -8.64
CA ARG A 232 -13.94 20.92 -7.88
C ARG A 232 -13.30 19.65 -8.40
N VAL A 233 -12.98 18.72 -7.52
CA VAL A 233 -12.54 17.37 -7.88
C VAL A 233 -13.79 16.48 -8.01
N ARG A 234 -13.91 15.76 -9.13
CA ARG A 234 -14.96 14.76 -9.31
C ARG A 234 -14.68 13.55 -8.41
N HIS A 235 -15.73 12.94 -7.93
CA HIS A 235 -15.61 11.72 -7.09
C HIS A 235 -15.60 10.44 -7.94
N GLU A 236 -15.92 10.54 -9.21
CA GLU A 236 -15.76 9.49 -10.21
C GLU A 236 -14.32 9.57 -10.74
N VAL A 237 -13.56 8.51 -10.50
CA VAL A 237 -12.18 8.33 -11.00
C VAL A 237 -12.22 7.42 -12.21
N LEU A 238 -11.48 7.73 -13.26
CA LEU A 238 -11.36 6.84 -14.41
C LEU A 238 -10.28 5.80 -14.14
N LEU A 239 -10.69 4.55 -13.99
CA LEU A 239 -9.78 3.41 -13.91
C LEU A 239 -9.56 2.86 -15.32
N VAL A 240 -8.33 2.94 -15.81
CA VAL A 240 -7.93 2.47 -17.14
C VAL A 240 -7.12 1.20 -17.02
N CYS A 241 -7.55 0.16 -17.73
CA CYS A 241 -6.93 -1.16 -17.70
C CYS A 241 -6.78 -1.73 -19.12
N PRO A 242 -5.92 -2.74 -19.34
CA PRO A 242 -5.93 -3.53 -20.55
C PRO A 242 -7.29 -4.22 -20.74
N LYS A 243 -7.87 -4.10 -21.95
CA LYS A 243 -9.08 -4.82 -22.32
C LYS A 243 -8.74 -6.30 -22.53
N ASP A 244 -9.40 -7.16 -21.78
CA ASP A 244 -9.15 -8.60 -21.77
C ASP A 244 -7.66 -8.86 -21.50
N PHE A 245 -6.97 -9.61 -22.29
CA PHE A 245 -5.52 -9.85 -22.17
C PHE A 245 -4.70 -9.11 -23.25
N SER A 246 -5.35 -8.12 -23.92
CA SER A 246 -4.70 -7.30 -24.94
C SER A 246 -3.99 -6.09 -24.33
N ASN A 247 -3.32 -5.28 -25.17
CA ASN A 247 -2.80 -3.97 -24.78
C ASN A 247 -3.73 -2.81 -25.18
N LEU A 248 -4.97 -3.09 -25.59
CA LEU A 248 -5.94 -2.05 -25.90
C LEU A 248 -6.51 -1.51 -24.58
N PRO A 249 -6.59 -0.17 -24.42
CA PRO A 249 -7.16 0.39 -23.20
C PRO A 249 -8.68 0.21 -23.17
N THR A 250 -9.19 -0.12 -21.99
CA THR A 250 -10.60 0.04 -21.62
C THR A 250 -10.66 0.77 -20.28
N ALA A 251 -11.77 1.39 -19.96
CA ALA A 251 -11.90 2.14 -18.73
C ALA A 251 -13.29 2.02 -18.13
N GLU A 252 -13.36 2.21 -16.80
CA GLU A 252 -14.60 2.33 -16.06
C GLU A 252 -14.51 3.47 -15.05
N LEU A 253 -15.63 4.13 -14.77
CA LEU A 253 -15.73 5.11 -13.71
C LEU A 253 -15.95 4.40 -12.38
N VAL A 254 -15.11 4.74 -11.42
CA VAL A 254 -15.17 4.21 -10.05
C VAL A 254 -15.53 5.34 -9.11
N ASP A 255 -16.68 5.23 -8.43
CA ASP A 255 -17.08 6.16 -7.38
C ASP A 255 -16.25 5.93 -6.12
N VAL A 256 -15.46 6.94 -5.74
CA VAL A 256 -14.56 6.88 -4.58
C VAL A 256 -15.06 7.65 -3.35
N ARG A 257 -16.32 8.13 -3.32
CA ARG A 257 -16.86 8.92 -2.18
C ARG A 257 -16.71 8.21 -0.85
N LYS A 258 -17.00 6.92 -0.81
CA LYS A 258 -16.85 6.10 0.41
C LYS A 258 -15.39 6.01 0.83
N GLN A 259 -14.49 5.72 -0.10
CA GLN A 259 -13.05 5.62 0.14
C GLN A 259 -12.47 6.97 0.57
N LEU A 260 -12.88 8.06 -0.07
CA LEU A 260 -12.48 9.44 0.27
C LEU A 260 -12.89 9.81 1.71
N ALA A 261 -14.16 9.57 2.07
CA ALA A 261 -14.65 9.83 3.42
C ALA A 261 -13.91 9.00 4.49
N VAL A 262 -13.63 7.74 4.20
CA VAL A 262 -12.86 6.86 5.10
C VAL A 262 -11.42 7.35 5.19
N THR A 263 -10.76 7.61 4.07
CA THR A 263 -9.35 8.08 4.00
C THR A 263 -9.19 9.37 4.78
N ARG A 264 -10.03 10.39 4.55
CA ARG A 264 -10.01 11.66 5.27
C ARG A 264 -10.10 11.45 6.78
N ARG A 265 -11.06 10.65 7.25
CA ARG A 265 -11.28 10.37 8.68
C ARG A 265 -10.12 9.59 9.30
N GLN A 266 -9.49 8.68 8.55
CA GLN A 266 -8.41 7.84 9.08
C GLN A 266 -7.08 8.56 9.08
N LEU A 267 -6.77 9.38 8.08
CA LEU A 267 -5.54 10.17 8.04
C LEU A 267 -5.50 11.22 9.17
N THR A 268 -6.65 11.76 9.60
CA THR A 268 -6.71 12.63 10.79
C THR A 268 -6.35 11.92 12.09
N ARG A 269 -6.43 10.60 12.15
CA ARG A 269 -6.02 9.80 13.32
C ARG A 269 -4.53 9.47 13.36
N LEU A 270 -3.80 9.69 12.26
CA LEU A 270 -2.34 9.48 12.19
C LEU A 270 -1.52 10.48 13.02
N THR A 271 -2.16 11.46 13.65
CA THR A 271 -1.51 12.42 14.55
C THR A 271 -0.85 11.78 15.78
N ARG A 272 -0.99 10.46 15.94
CA ARG A 272 -0.54 9.71 17.12
C ARG A 272 0.74 8.88 16.91
N ILE A 273 1.51 9.10 15.86
CA ILE A 273 2.82 8.42 15.68
C ILE A 273 3.72 8.69 16.89
N GLU A 274 3.68 9.90 17.46
CA GLU A 274 4.39 10.26 18.68
C GLU A 274 4.03 9.35 19.85
N GLU A 275 2.74 9.08 20.05
CA GLU A 275 2.27 8.20 21.14
C GLU A 275 2.77 6.77 20.94
N ILE A 276 2.75 6.25 19.69
CA ILE A 276 3.28 4.92 19.39
C ILE A 276 4.78 4.88 19.66
N ALA A 277 5.53 5.86 19.16
CA ALA A 277 6.97 5.93 19.32
C ALA A 277 7.39 6.07 20.80
N ALA A 278 6.60 6.77 21.61
CA ALA A 278 6.86 6.98 23.05
C ALA A 278 6.67 5.71 23.89
N THR A 279 5.90 4.72 23.42
CA THR A 279 5.70 3.44 24.14
C THR A 279 6.76 2.40 23.85
N LEU A 280 7.67 2.67 22.90
CA LEU A 280 8.68 1.70 22.48
C LEU A 280 9.94 1.80 23.33
N PRO A 281 10.62 0.68 23.60
CA PRO A 281 11.89 0.66 24.31
C PRO A 281 12.94 1.53 23.64
N ASP A 282 13.83 2.13 24.45
CA ASP A 282 15.01 2.80 23.94
C ASP A 282 15.92 1.82 23.20
N GLY A 283 16.54 2.27 22.11
CA GLY A 283 17.42 1.45 21.28
C GLY A 283 16.71 0.52 20.31
N LEU A 284 15.37 0.41 20.35
CA LEU A 284 14.62 -0.33 19.33
C LEU A 284 14.82 0.31 17.95
N THR A 285 15.13 -0.50 16.94
CA THR A 285 15.36 -0.04 15.58
C THR A 285 15.04 -1.12 14.54
N PHE A 286 14.59 -0.69 13.36
CA PHE A 286 14.33 -1.51 12.17
C PHE A 286 15.46 -1.39 11.14
N ASP A 287 16.59 -0.78 11.52
CA ASP A 287 17.75 -0.63 10.66
C ASP A 287 18.28 -1.99 10.22
N LEU A 288 18.31 -2.24 8.91
CA LEU A 288 18.78 -3.51 8.32
C LEU A 288 20.30 -3.67 8.41
N ARG A 289 21.04 -2.60 8.67
CA ARG A 289 22.51 -2.56 8.64
C ARG A 289 23.04 -3.20 7.36
N LEU A 290 22.78 -2.55 6.23
CA LEU A 290 23.25 -3.05 4.95
C LEU A 290 24.78 -3.07 4.90
N ALA A 291 25.36 -4.13 4.30
CA ALA A 291 26.78 -4.21 4.01
C ALA A 291 27.19 -3.16 2.96
N ASP A 292 28.48 -3.07 2.64
CA ASP A 292 29.03 -2.11 1.68
C ASP A 292 28.45 -2.24 0.27
N ASP A 293 27.86 -3.40 -0.07
CA ASP A 293 27.15 -3.64 -1.33
C ASP A 293 25.77 -2.94 -1.39
N GLY A 294 25.32 -2.34 -0.27
CA GLY A 294 24.03 -1.69 -0.14
C GLY A 294 22.82 -2.61 -0.27
N ARG A 295 22.99 -3.93 -0.21
CA ARG A 295 21.94 -4.93 -0.43
C ARG A 295 21.89 -6.01 0.65
N THR A 296 23.04 -6.50 1.08
CA THR A 296 23.12 -7.60 2.05
C THR A 296 22.78 -7.10 3.44
N VAL A 297 21.71 -7.66 4.03
CA VAL A 297 21.31 -7.37 5.41
C VAL A 297 22.27 -8.05 6.36
N THR A 298 22.84 -7.28 7.30
CA THR A 298 23.81 -7.80 8.29
C THR A 298 23.24 -7.89 9.70
N ARG A 299 22.09 -7.27 9.95
CA ARG A 299 21.42 -7.41 11.26
C ARG A 299 20.81 -8.80 11.40
N PRO A 300 20.98 -9.49 12.57
CA PRO A 300 20.37 -10.77 12.82
C PRO A 300 18.83 -10.72 12.65
N VAL A 301 18.27 -11.75 12.00
CA VAL A 301 16.83 -11.80 11.72
C VAL A 301 16.01 -11.83 13.01
N GLU A 302 16.53 -12.44 14.06
CA GLU A 302 15.87 -12.52 15.37
C GLU A 302 15.72 -11.14 16.00
N GLU A 303 16.72 -10.24 15.86
CA GLU A 303 16.64 -8.86 16.33
C GLU A 303 15.58 -8.07 15.55
N LEU A 304 15.52 -8.24 14.22
CA LEU A 304 14.51 -7.62 13.39
C LEU A 304 13.11 -8.13 13.72
N MET A 305 12.95 -9.42 13.95
CA MET A 305 11.68 -10.01 14.36
C MET A 305 11.23 -9.47 15.72
N ALA A 306 12.13 -9.40 16.69
CA ALA A 306 11.83 -8.86 18.01
C ALA A 306 11.42 -7.37 17.90
N ALA A 307 12.13 -6.57 17.08
CA ALA A 307 11.79 -5.17 16.87
C ALA A 307 10.41 -4.99 16.21
N VAL A 308 10.10 -5.81 15.20
CA VAL A 308 8.79 -5.77 14.51
C VAL A 308 7.67 -6.22 15.44
N ASP A 309 7.88 -7.26 16.24
CA ASP A 309 6.87 -7.80 17.15
C ASP A 309 6.66 -6.93 18.40
N ALA A 310 7.60 -6.06 18.75
CA ALA A 310 7.43 -5.05 19.80
C ALA A 310 6.39 -3.99 19.47
N VAL A 311 5.95 -3.89 18.22
CA VAL A 311 4.91 -2.93 17.79
C VAL A 311 3.63 -3.66 17.42
N ASP A 312 2.53 -3.30 18.08
CA ASP A 312 1.22 -3.93 17.86
C ASP A 312 0.80 -3.88 16.38
N ALA A 313 0.38 -5.02 15.87
CA ALA A 313 -0.19 -5.16 14.54
C ALA A 313 -1.66 -5.55 14.61
N ALA A 314 -2.49 -4.90 13.79
CA ALA A 314 -3.84 -5.36 13.52
C ALA A 314 -3.85 -6.02 12.13
N TYR A 315 -3.80 -7.35 12.09
CA TYR A 315 -3.89 -8.06 10.82
C TYR A 315 -5.34 -8.09 10.31
N ALA A 316 -5.49 -8.03 9.00
CA ALA A 316 -6.73 -8.32 8.28
C ALA A 316 -6.37 -8.90 6.90
N PRO A 317 -7.21 -9.77 6.30
CA PRO A 317 -6.93 -10.36 4.98
C PRO A 317 -6.61 -9.35 3.88
N GLU A 318 -7.23 -8.17 3.94
CA GLU A 318 -7.00 -7.07 3.00
C GLU A 318 -5.55 -6.53 3.05
N CYS A 319 -4.84 -6.79 4.14
CA CYS A 319 -3.41 -6.44 4.23
C CYS A 319 -2.59 -7.15 3.16
N LEU A 320 -2.99 -8.35 2.71
CA LEU A 320 -2.27 -9.12 1.68
C LEU A 320 -2.16 -8.40 0.34
N SER A 321 -3.07 -7.48 0.04
CA SER A 321 -3.05 -6.67 -1.20
C SER A 321 -2.41 -5.29 -1.04
N ALA A 322 -2.08 -4.88 0.21
CA ALA A 322 -1.75 -3.49 0.49
C ALA A 322 -0.56 -3.29 1.45
N CYS A 323 -0.11 -4.33 2.14
CA CYS A 323 0.95 -4.22 3.14
C CYS A 323 2.08 -5.21 2.90
N GLU A 324 3.29 -4.73 2.84
CA GLU A 324 4.50 -5.51 2.58
C GLU A 324 4.76 -6.57 3.67
N LEU A 325 4.39 -6.26 4.93
CA LEU A 325 4.53 -7.17 6.08
C LEU A 325 3.33 -8.10 6.27
N ALA A 326 2.37 -8.13 5.34
CA ALA A 326 1.13 -8.89 5.51
C ALA A 326 1.36 -10.39 5.72
N VAL A 327 2.36 -10.99 5.05
CA VAL A 327 2.69 -12.42 5.17
C VAL A 327 3.20 -12.72 6.57
N HIS A 328 4.13 -11.91 7.09
CA HIS A 328 4.64 -12.01 8.45
C HIS A 328 3.50 -11.85 9.48
N CYS A 329 2.71 -10.79 9.38
CA CYS A 329 1.60 -10.53 10.30
C CYS A 329 0.54 -11.66 10.27
N ARG A 330 0.25 -12.22 9.08
CA ARG A 330 -0.66 -13.37 8.94
C ARG A 330 -0.13 -14.60 9.65
N ALA A 331 1.15 -14.89 9.49
CA ALA A 331 1.77 -16.03 10.16
C ALA A 331 1.68 -15.87 11.69
N ARG A 332 1.98 -14.68 12.22
CA ARG A 332 1.84 -14.38 13.65
C ARG A 332 0.41 -14.46 14.15
N CYS A 333 -0.55 -13.90 13.41
CA CYS A 333 -1.98 -13.97 13.75
C CYS A 333 -2.46 -15.43 13.80
N ARG A 334 -2.05 -16.27 12.84
CA ARG A 334 -2.40 -17.69 12.81
C ARG A 334 -1.75 -18.47 13.93
N ALA A 335 -0.48 -18.22 14.23
CA ALA A 335 0.22 -18.86 15.35
C ALA A 335 -0.43 -18.53 16.70
N ALA A 336 -0.97 -17.32 16.85
CA ALA A 336 -1.74 -16.88 18.00
C ALA A 336 -3.22 -17.36 17.98
N GLY A 337 -3.64 -18.10 16.95
CA GLY A 337 -5.04 -18.51 16.78
C GLY A 337 -6.01 -17.34 16.61
N GLY A 338 -5.54 -16.17 16.18
CA GLY A 338 -6.35 -14.95 16.08
C GLY A 338 -7.48 -15.05 15.07
N VAL A 339 -8.69 -14.66 15.46
CA VAL A 339 -9.88 -14.64 14.59
C VAL A 339 -9.82 -13.57 13.49
N GLU A 340 -8.91 -12.61 13.62
CA GLU A 340 -8.64 -11.60 12.61
C GLU A 340 -8.24 -12.22 11.26
N SER A 341 -7.65 -13.43 11.28
CA SER A 341 -7.32 -14.19 10.07
C SER A 341 -8.54 -14.55 9.21
N LEU A 342 -9.75 -14.53 9.81
CA LEU A 342 -11.03 -14.81 9.15
C LEU A 342 -11.66 -13.59 8.48
N GLY A 343 -11.14 -12.39 8.74
CA GLY A 343 -11.64 -11.14 8.17
C GLY A 343 -12.45 -10.29 9.15
N ARG A 344 -12.60 -9.01 8.79
CA ARG A 344 -13.21 -8.00 9.68
C ARG A 344 -14.70 -8.24 9.92
N GLY A 345 -15.43 -8.72 8.91
CA GLY A 345 -16.83 -9.05 9.05
C GLY A 345 -17.04 -10.09 10.13
N VAL A 346 -16.36 -11.23 9.99
CA VAL A 346 -16.39 -12.33 10.97
C VAL A 346 -15.91 -11.86 12.34
N ARG A 347 -14.78 -11.11 12.40
CA ARG A 347 -14.28 -10.55 13.66
C ARG A 347 -15.31 -9.67 14.37
N GLY A 348 -16.06 -8.86 13.61
CA GLY A 348 -17.07 -7.98 14.15
C GLY A 348 -18.26 -8.73 14.76
N GLU A 349 -18.62 -9.88 14.23
CA GLU A 349 -19.73 -10.71 14.69
C GLU A 349 -19.38 -11.57 15.91
N LEU A 350 -18.08 -11.84 16.14
CA LEU A 350 -17.60 -12.68 17.23
C LEU A 350 -17.49 -11.96 18.59
N GLY A 351 -17.75 -10.66 18.64
CA GLY A 351 -17.77 -9.89 19.89
C GLY A 351 -16.47 -10.01 20.71
N GLY A 352 -16.55 -10.53 21.91
CA GLY A 352 -15.41 -10.76 22.82
C GLY A 352 -14.54 -11.96 22.49
N LEU A 353 -14.94 -12.83 21.56
CA LEU A 353 -14.17 -14.02 21.16
C LEU A 353 -13.03 -13.61 20.21
N THR A 354 -11.79 -13.69 20.66
CA THR A 354 -10.60 -13.20 19.94
C THR A 354 -9.72 -14.30 19.38
N THR A 355 -9.95 -15.57 19.76
CA THR A 355 -9.20 -16.71 19.26
C THR A 355 -10.12 -17.78 18.67
N VAL A 356 -9.62 -18.52 17.70
CA VAL A 356 -10.32 -19.66 17.08
C VAL A 356 -10.66 -20.72 18.13
N GLU A 357 -9.78 -20.96 19.09
CA GLU A 357 -10.00 -21.87 20.20
C GLU A 357 -11.19 -21.44 21.05
N ALA A 358 -11.25 -20.15 21.45
CA ALA A 358 -12.38 -19.62 22.20
C ALA A 358 -13.71 -19.71 21.43
N VAL A 359 -13.67 -19.50 20.10
CA VAL A 359 -14.83 -19.64 19.22
C VAL A 359 -15.32 -21.11 19.19
N LEU A 360 -14.40 -22.06 19.05
CA LEU A 360 -14.73 -23.51 19.06
C LEU A 360 -15.29 -23.94 20.42
N ALA A 361 -14.65 -23.56 21.51
CA ALA A 361 -15.14 -23.87 22.87
C ALA A 361 -16.54 -23.28 23.09
N ALA A 362 -16.79 -22.01 22.68
CA ALA A 362 -18.11 -21.41 22.78
C ALA A 362 -19.17 -22.16 21.94
N ALA A 363 -18.80 -22.57 20.71
CA ALA A 363 -19.68 -23.31 19.80
C ALA A 363 -20.04 -24.73 20.33
N LEU A 364 -19.07 -25.41 20.95
CA LEU A 364 -19.26 -26.77 21.48
C LEU A 364 -19.80 -26.79 22.90
N GLY A 365 -19.87 -25.70 23.61
CA GLY A 365 -20.29 -25.59 25.01
C GLY A 365 -19.24 -26.10 25.98
N GLU A 366 -17.97 -26.18 25.57
CA GLU A 366 -16.85 -26.61 26.41
C GLU A 366 -16.43 -25.46 27.34
N ALA A 367 -16.06 -25.79 28.58
CA ALA A 367 -15.46 -24.80 29.49
C ALA A 367 -14.06 -24.47 28.99
N THR A 368 -13.82 -23.20 28.75
CA THR A 368 -12.46 -22.69 28.53
C THR A 368 -11.68 -22.73 29.84
N ASP A 369 -10.34 -22.89 29.77
CA ASP A 369 -9.42 -22.96 30.92
C ASP A 369 -9.82 -22.04 32.09
N ALA A 370 -9.57 -22.50 33.31
CA ALA A 370 -10.02 -21.91 34.57
C ALA A 370 -9.61 -20.42 34.78
N ASP A 371 -8.63 -19.91 34.02
CA ASP A 371 -8.14 -18.53 34.10
C ASP A 371 -8.81 -17.56 33.11
N ARG A 372 -9.73 -18.01 32.27
CA ARG A 372 -10.43 -17.18 31.31
C ARG A 372 -11.90 -17.05 31.71
N PRO A 373 -12.42 -15.81 31.85
CA PRO A 373 -13.83 -15.63 32.16
C PRO A 373 -14.70 -16.31 31.10
N ALA A 374 -15.62 -17.14 31.57
CA ALA A 374 -16.62 -17.79 30.72
C ALA A 374 -17.37 -16.71 29.92
N PRO A 375 -17.69 -16.93 28.64
CA PRO A 375 -18.49 -15.96 27.88
C PRO A 375 -19.81 -15.71 28.62
N PRO A 376 -20.29 -14.44 28.69
CA PRO A 376 -21.49 -14.12 29.40
C PRO A 376 -22.66 -14.94 28.86
N THR A 377 -23.45 -15.52 29.79
CA THR A 377 -24.71 -16.19 29.45
C THR A 377 -25.64 -15.20 28.76
N GLY A 378 -26.06 -15.49 27.53
CA GLY A 378 -26.89 -14.61 26.71
C GLY A 378 -26.14 -13.76 25.68
N ASP A 379 -24.86 -14.07 25.40
CA ASP A 379 -24.14 -13.44 24.29
C ASP A 379 -24.71 -13.95 22.95
N PRO A 380 -25.28 -13.06 22.12
CA PRO A 380 -25.87 -13.43 20.83
C PRO A 380 -24.89 -14.16 19.88
N ALA A 381 -23.59 -13.84 19.96
CA ALA A 381 -22.56 -14.47 19.15
C ALA A 381 -22.38 -15.94 19.57
N VAL A 382 -22.34 -16.21 20.88
CA VAL A 382 -22.23 -17.58 21.42
C VAL A 382 -23.45 -18.41 21.05
N ASP A 383 -24.67 -17.84 21.18
CA ASP A 383 -25.91 -18.53 20.81
C ASP A 383 -25.99 -18.83 19.31
N ALA A 384 -25.52 -17.93 18.46
CA ALA A 384 -25.42 -18.13 17.02
C ALA A 384 -24.42 -19.25 16.67
N LEU A 385 -23.26 -19.28 17.33
CA LEU A 385 -22.23 -20.31 17.16
C LEU A 385 -22.74 -21.68 17.57
N ARG A 386 -23.45 -21.82 18.71
CA ARG A 386 -24.05 -23.08 19.18
C ARG A 386 -25.11 -23.58 18.19
N ARG A 387 -25.98 -22.72 17.70
CA ARG A 387 -26.96 -23.07 16.66
C ARG A 387 -26.28 -23.56 15.39
N ALA A 388 -25.24 -22.86 14.92
CA ALA A 388 -24.49 -23.24 13.74
C ALA A 388 -23.79 -24.62 13.93
N ALA A 389 -23.19 -24.86 15.11
CA ALA A 389 -22.58 -26.13 15.43
C ALA A 389 -23.59 -27.29 15.46
N ALA A 390 -24.77 -27.08 16.02
CA ALA A 390 -25.86 -28.05 16.03
C ALA A 390 -26.35 -28.40 14.62
N LEU A 391 -26.61 -27.38 13.78
CA LEU A 391 -26.99 -27.58 12.37
C LEU A 391 -25.92 -28.31 11.56
N ARG A 392 -24.64 -27.95 11.78
CA ARG A 392 -23.53 -28.67 11.14
C ARG A 392 -23.48 -30.13 11.56
N ALA A 393 -23.65 -30.43 12.85
CA ALA A 393 -23.67 -31.81 13.35
C ALA A 393 -24.84 -32.61 12.77
N GLU A 394 -26.01 -32.01 12.62
CA GLU A 394 -27.18 -32.60 11.97
C GLU A 394 -26.91 -32.89 10.48
N ALA A 395 -26.40 -31.90 9.74
CA ALA A 395 -26.05 -32.05 8.33
C ALA A 395 -25.01 -33.18 8.10
N LEU A 396 -23.99 -33.25 8.94
CA LEU A 396 -22.98 -34.34 8.88
C LEU A 396 -23.54 -35.73 9.19
N ARG A 397 -24.53 -35.82 10.08
CA ARG A 397 -25.22 -37.08 10.35
C ARG A 397 -26.17 -37.48 9.22
N ALA A 398 -26.78 -36.50 8.55
CA ALA A 398 -27.67 -36.73 7.43
C ALA A 398 -26.93 -36.96 6.10
N ALA A 399 -25.67 -36.57 6.02
CA ALA A 399 -24.87 -36.81 4.82
C ALA A 399 -24.66 -38.32 4.62
N PRO A 400 -24.99 -38.90 3.43
CA PRO A 400 -24.67 -40.30 3.16
C PRO A 400 -23.16 -40.44 3.27
N ALA A 401 -22.71 -41.57 3.93
CA ALA A 401 -21.29 -41.86 4.03
C ALA A 401 -20.67 -41.76 2.63
N ALA A 402 -19.85 -40.73 2.43
CA ALA A 402 -19.18 -40.57 1.17
C ALA A 402 -18.36 -41.84 0.95
N VAL A 403 -18.78 -42.66 -0.04
CA VAL A 403 -17.98 -43.75 -0.54
C VAL A 403 -16.65 -43.14 -0.90
N ALA A 404 -15.62 -43.43 -0.15
CA ALA A 404 -14.27 -43.02 -0.45
C ALA A 404 -13.94 -43.55 -1.84
N THR A 405 -14.14 -42.74 -2.86
CA THR A 405 -13.57 -43.05 -4.15
C THR A 405 -12.05 -43.03 -3.94
N PRO A 406 -11.39 -44.19 -4.18
CA PRO A 406 -9.93 -44.24 -4.05
C PRO A 406 -9.42 -43.12 -4.97
N GLY A 407 -8.69 -42.16 -4.36
CA GLY A 407 -8.06 -41.09 -5.11
C GLY A 407 -7.26 -41.69 -6.28
N PRO A 408 -7.17 -41.01 -7.42
CA PRO A 408 -6.35 -41.46 -8.52
C PRO A 408 -4.97 -41.81 -7.98
N ALA A 409 -4.48 -43.02 -8.33
CA ALA A 409 -3.16 -43.48 -7.94
C ALA A 409 -2.13 -42.38 -8.27
N PRO A 410 -1.15 -42.12 -7.40
CA PRO A 410 -0.12 -41.11 -7.70
C PRO A 410 0.49 -41.43 -9.05
N ALA A 411 0.55 -40.44 -9.94
CA ALA A 411 1.16 -40.56 -11.24
C ALA A 411 2.59 -41.11 -11.06
N PRO A 412 3.03 -42.09 -11.89
CA PRO A 412 4.39 -42.59 -11.79
C PRO A 412 5.38 -41.43 -11.94
N ALA A 413 6.39 -41.43 -11.08
CA ALA A 413 7.44 -40.41 -11.10
C ALA A 413 8.00 -40.29 -12.54
N PRO A 414 8.22 -39.08 -13.07
CA PRO A 414 8.80 -38.91 -14.40
C PRO A 414 10.16 -39.62 -14.43
N ALA A 415 10.37 -40.40 -15.49
CA ALA A 415 11.65 -41.07 -15.73
C ALA A 415 12.79 -40.03 -15.74
N PRO A 416 13.98 -40.36 -15.22
CA PRO A 416 15.08 -39.42 -15.22
C PRO A 416 15.43 -39.04 -16.67
N VAL A 417 15.43 -37.74 -16.92
CA VAL A 417 15.85 -37.18 -18.23
C VAL A 417 17.31 -37.57 -18.48
N PRO A 418 17.64 -38.24 -19.60
CA PRO A 418 19.05 -38.53 -19.90
C PRO A 418 19.82 -37.22 -20.06
N GLY A 419 20.93 -37.11 -19.32
CA GLY A 419 21.83 -35.95 -19.38
C GLY A 419 22.33 -35.73 -20.82
N PRO A 420 22.69 -34.50 -21.20
CA PRO A 420 23.21 -34.21 -22.53
C PRO A 420 24.46 -35.01 -22.79
N ALA A 421 24.46 -35.74 -23.91
CA ALA A 421 25.61 -36.48 -24.41
C ALA A 421 26.80 -35.54 -24.61
N ALA A 422 27.98 -35.96 -24.14
CA ALA A 422 29.22 -35.24 -24.35
C ALA A 422 29.47 -35.11 -25.85
N GLY A 423 29.48 -33.88 -26.35
CA GLY A 423 29.84 -33.55 -27.72
C GLY A 423 31.32 -33.85 -28.00
N PRO A 424 31.69 -34.17 -29.23
CA PRO A 424 33.05 -34.53 -29.59
C PRO A 424 34.03 -33.35 -29.51
N SER A 425 35.22 -33.67 -29.07
CA SER A 425 36.38 -32.78 -28.91
C SER A 425 36.63 -31.90 -30.14
N ALA A 426 36.89 -30.62 -29.87
CA ALA A 426 37.30 -29.64 -30.87
C ALA A 426 38.68 -29.98 -31.49
N VAL A 427 38.73 -29.94 -32.78
CA VAL A 427 39.96 -29.93 -33.60
C VAL A 427 40.52 -28.50 -33.61
N PRO A 428 41.83 -28.26 -33.42
CA PRO A 428 42.42 -26.94 -33.50
C PRO A 428 42.58 -26.47 -34.95
N GLY A 429 41.97 -25.35 -35.31
CA GLY A 429 42.17 -24.66 -36.58
C GLY A 429 43.22 -23.55 -36.46
N PRO A 430 43.90 -23.16 -37.54
CA PRO A 430 45.10 -22.35 -37.51
C PRO A 430 44.82 -20.83 -37.40
N ALA A 431 45.80 -20.16 -36.80
CA ALA A 431 45.94 -18.72 -36.72
C ALA A 431 46.18 -18.05 -38.08
N GLN A 432 45.58 -16.87 -38.29
CA GLN A 432 46.02 -15.77 -39.15
C GLN A 432 44.90 -14.71 -39.09
N GLY A 433 45.09 -13.44 -38.95
CA GLY A 433 46.15 -12.49 -39.18
C GLY A 433 45.50 -11.12 -39.33
N ALA A 434 46.05 -10.17 -38.65
CA ALA A 434 46.17 -8.73 -38.88
C ALA A 434 45.17 -7.96 -39.76
N ALA A 435 44.77 -6.82 -39.19
CA ALA A 435 44.90 -5.46 -39.74
C ALA A 435 43.64 -4.72 -40.26
N CYS A 436 43.53 -3.50 -39.72
CA CYS A 436 43.16 -2.22 -40.35
C CYS A 436 41.68 -1.97 -40.70
N ARG A 437 41.04 -1.08 -40.12
CA ARG A 437 41.03 0.39 -39.97
C ARG A 437 39.83 0.82 -39.14
#